data_50360c7c08b5792c2d983fd2dd726bcb
#
_entry.id   50360c7c08b5792c2d983fd2dd726bcb
#
_cell.length_a   1.000
_cell.length_b   1.000
_cell.length_c   1.000
_cell.angle_alpha   90.00
_cell.angle_beta   90.00
_cell.angle_gamma   90.00
#
_symmetry.space_group_name_H-M   'P 1'
#
loop_
_entity.id
_entity.type
_entity.pdbx_description
1 polymer ?
#
loop_
_entity_poly.entity_id
_entity_poly.type
_entity_poly.pdbx_seq_one_letter_code
_entity_poly.pdbx_strand_id
1 'polypeptide(L)'
;MWRRLIYHPEVNYALRQTLVLCLPVAIGLLLGHLQQGLLFSLVPACCNIAGLDTPHKRFFKRLIVGGCLFAGCSLAVQLLLARDIPLPLILTVLAMTLGVTAEISSLHARLLPASLIAAIFTLSLAGNMPVWEPLLIYALGTLWYGLFNWFWFWLWREQPLRESLSLLYVQLADYCEAKYTLLTQHTDPEKALPPLLTRQQKVVDLISQCYQQLHMLAANKNHEYKRLLRTFQVGLDLQEHISVSLHHPQEVQKLVERSHAEAVIRW
;
A
#
# COMPACT_ATOMS: atom_id res chain seq x y z
N MET A 1 -11.85 -18.56 -18.64
CA MET A 1 -10.57 -17.85 -18.78
C MET A 1 -10.59 -16.45 -18.12
N TRP A 2 -11.55 -15.61 -18.46
CA TRP A 2 -11.69 -14.24 -17.90
C TRP A 2 -11.79 -14.18 -16.36
N ARG A 3 -12.52 -15.08 -15.71
CA ARG A 3 -12.62 -15.13 -14.24
C ARG A 3 -11.27 -15.37 -13.56
N ARG A 4 -10.38 -16.19 -14.12
CA ARG A 4 -9.05 -16.42 -13.53
C ARG A 4 -8.14 -15.20 -13.66
N LEU A 5 -8.25 -14.44 -14.74
CA LEU A 5 -7.49 -13.19 -14.94
C LEU A 5 -7.92 -12.09 -13.94
N ILE A 6 -9.24 -11.92 -13.74
CA ILE A 6 -9.77 -10.90 -12.81
C ILE A 6 -9.47 -11.25 -11.34
N TYR A 7 -9.31 -12.55 -11.04
CA TYR A 7 -8.91 -13.00 -9.70
C TYR A 7 -7.40 -12.91 -9.44
N HIS A 8 -6.58 -12.54 -10.44
CA HIS A 8 -5.17 -12.29 -10.22
C HIS A 8 -5.00 -10.95 -9.48
N PRO A 9 -4.27 -10.90 -8.34
CA PRO A 9 -4.21 -9.71 -7.49
C PRO A 9 -3.73 -8.47 -8.25
N GLU A 10 -2.67 -8.59 -9.04
CA GLU A 10 -2.10 -7.49 -9.81
C GLU A 10 -3.07 -6.95 -10.86
N VAL A 11 -3.80 -7.83 -11.56
CA VAL A 11 -4.77 -7.44 -12.57
C VAL A 11 -5.97 -6.74 -11.93
N ASN A 12 -6.44 -7.25 -10.78
CA ASN A 12 -7.54 -6.63 -10.04
C ASN A 12 -7.15 -5.23 -9.53
N TYR A 13 -5.93 -5.10 -8.99
CA TYR A 13 -5.38 -3.81 -8.57
C TYR A 13 -5.27 -2.83 -9.73
N ALA A 14 -4.66 -3.25 -10.85
CA ALA A 14 -4.51 -2.43 -12.05
C ALA A 14 -5.87 -1.99 -12.62
N LEU A 15 -6.84 -2.91 -12.71
CA LEU A 15 -8.18 -2.61 -13.17
C LEU A 15 -8.89 -1.59 -12.28
N ARG A 16 -8.80 -1.75 -10.96
CA ARG A 16 -9.34 -0.81 -9.99
C ARG A 16 -8.76 0.59 -10.16
N GLN A 17 -7.42 0.68 -10.25
CA GLN A 17 -6.73 1.96 -10.41
C GLN A 17 -7.07 2.63 -11.75
N THR A 18 -7.07 1.87 -12.82
CA THR A 18 -7.45 2.38 -14.15
C THR A 18 -8.87 2.92 -14.16
N LEU A 19 -9.83 2.20 -13.61
CA LEU A 19 -11.23 2.64 -13.57
C LEU A 19 -11.39 3.92 -12.72
N VAL A 20 -10.77 3.97 -11.56
CA VAL A 20 -10.90 5.13 -10.64
C VAL A 20 -10.30 6.39 -11.25
N LEU A 21 -9.25 6.26 -12.06
CA LEU A 21 -8.56 7.38 -12.71
C LEU A 21 -9.22 7.77 -14.04
N CYS A 22 -9.50 6.80 -14.92
CA CYS A 22 -9.96 7.09 -16.28
C CYS A 22 -11.44 7.45 -16.36
N LEU A 23 -12.28 6.96 -15.45
CA LEU A 23 -13.72 7.17 -15.52
C LEU A 23 -14.10 8.65 -15.37
N PRO A 24 -13.53 9.44 -14.43
CA PRO A 24 -13.80 10.87 -14.35
C PRO A 24 -13.34 11.65 -15.59
N VAL A 25 -12.19 11.28 -16.18
CA VAL A 25 -11.69 11.90 -17.41
C VAL A 25 -12.62 11.63 -18.57
N ALA A 26 -13.08 10.38 -18.73
CA ALA A 26 -14.01 9.99 -19.77
C ALA A 26 -15.35 10.74 -19.64
N ILE A 27 -15.88 10.86 -18.41
CA ILE A 27 -17.10 11.65 -18.15
C ILE A 27 -16.87 13.13 -18.46
N GLY A 28 -15.75 13.70 -18.02
CA GLY A 28 -15.39 15.09 -18.31
C GLY A 28 -15.27 15.37 -19.80
N LEU A 29 -14.69 14.43 -20.57
CA LEU A 29 -14.62 14.53 -22.03
C LEU A 29 -16.01 14.51 -22.68
N LEU A 30 -16.89 13.61 -22.25
CA LEU A 30 -18.24 13.48 -22.78
C LEU A 30 -19.11 14.73 -22.48
N LEU A 31 -18.89 15.37 -21.34
CA LEU A 31 -19.61 16.58 -20.93
C LEU A 31 -18.99 17.87 -21.48
N GLY A 32 -17.88 17.82 -22.22
CA GLY A 32 -17.14 18.98 -22.71
C GLY A 32 -16.33 19.75 -21.66
N HIS A 33 -16.17 19.15 -20.46
CA HIS A 33 -15.44 19.73 -19.30
C HIS A 33 -14.15 18.96 -19.02
N LEU A 34 -13.31 18.75 -20.04
CA LEU A 34 -12.10 17.92 -19.94
C LEU A 34 -11.12 18.40 -18.85
N GLN A 35 -10.95 19.73 -18.71
CA GLN A 35 -10.03 20.30 -17.72
C GLN A 35 -10.46 19.95 -16.29
N GLN A 36 -11.74 20.04 -15.97
CA GLN A 36 -12.29 19.66 -14.68
C GLN A 36 -12.20 18.14 -14.46
N GLY A 37 -12.45 17.34 -15.49
CA GLY A 37 -12.30 15.89 -15.46
C GLY A 37 -10.86 15.45 -15.17
N LEU A 38 -9.86 16.11 -15.76
CA LEU A 38 -8.44 15.88 -15.49
C LEU A 38 -8.06 16.24 -14.05
N LEU A 39 -8.48 17.42 -13.58
CA LEU A 39 -8.23 17.85 -12.20
C LEU A 39 -8.88 16.88 -11.20
N PHE A 40 -10.10 16.45 -11.48
CA PHE A 40 -10.82 15.48 -10.65
C PHE A 40 -10.10 14.12 -10.60
N SER A 41 -9.59 13.63 -11.73
CA SER A 41 -8.84 12.37 -11.83
C SER A 41 -7.51 12.41 -11.08
N LEU A 42 -6.90 13.58 -10.95
CA LEU A 42 -5.67 13.76 -10.21
C LEU A 42 -5.83 13.46 -8.71
N VAL A 43 -7.00 13.74 -8.14
CA VAL A 43 -7.25 13.50 -6.71
C VAL A 43 -7.11 12.02 -6.33
N PRO A 44 -7.75 11.07 -7.05
CA PRO A 44 -7.48 9.64 -6.89
C PRO A 44 -6.00 9.26 -7.03
N ALA A 45 -5.27 9.88 -7.97
CA ALA A 45 -3.84 9.62 -8.12
C ALA A 45 -3.05 10.05 -6.87
N CYS A 46 -3.33 11.24 -6.33
CA CYS A 46 -2.73 11.71 -5.08
C CYS A 46 -3.07 10.79 -3.89
N CYS A 47 -4.34 10.35 -3.79
CA CYS A 47 -4.77 9.40 -2.75
C CYS A 47 -4.02 8.06 -2.84
N ASN A 48 -3.75 7.59 -4.06
CA ASN A 48 -3.02 6.35 -4.31
C ASN A 48 -1.53 6.48 -3.93
N ILE A 49 -0.87 7.58 -4.34
CA ILE A 49 0.53 7.88 -3.95
C ILE A 49 0.66 7.95 -2.43
N ALA A 50 -0.34 8.51 -1.74
CA ALA A 50 -0.38 8.58 -0.29
C ALA A 50 -0.64 7.21 0.40
N GLY A 51 -0.91 6.15 -0.36
CA GLY A 51 -1.22 4.81 0.16
C GLY A 51 -2.52 4.77 0.96
N LEU A 52 -3.53 5.53 0.53
CA LEU A 52 -4.85 5.56 1.17
C LEU A 52 -5.77 4.43 0.68
N ASP A 53 -5.27 3.53 -0.15
CA ASP A 53 -6.00 2.45 -0.81
C ASP A 53 -6.24 1.20 0.06
N THR A 54 -5.59 1.13 1.23
CA THR A 54 -5.68 -0.05 2.11
C THR A 54 -6.94 -0.02 2.97
N PRO A 55 -7.76 -1.12 2.98
CA PRO A 55 -8.95 -1.22 3.81
C PRO A 55 -8.57 -1.40 5.28
N HIS A 56 -8.47 -0.32 6.01
CA HIS A 56 -8.24 -0.31 7.46
C HIS A 56 -9.48 0.21 8.20
N LYS A 57 -9.65 -0.19 9.47
CA LYS A 57 -10.72 0.33 10.34
C LYS A 57 -10.80 1.87 10.38
N ARG A 58 -9.70 2.56 10.01
CA ARG A 58 -9.60 4.02 9.97
C ARG A 58 -9.53 4.58 8.54
N PHE A 59 -9.94 3.81 7.53
CA PHE A 59 -9.90 4.20 6.13
C PHE A 59 -10.52 5.58 5.88
N PHE A 60 -11.79 5.77 6.27
CA PHE A 60 -12.49 7.04 6.08
C PHE A 60 -11.83 8.20 6.84
N LYS A 61 -11.32 7.97 8.06
CA LYS A 61 -10.61 9.02 8.80
C LYS A 61 -9.34 9.45 8.06
N ARG A 62 -8.55 8.51 7.54
CA ARG A 62 -7.34 8.81 6.75
C ARG A 62 -7.68 9.53 5.45
N LEU A 63 -8.75 9.13 4.80
CA LEU A 63 -9.24 9.74 3.58
C LEU A 63 -9.67 11.20 3.82
N ILE A 64 -10.42 11.48 4.88
CA ILE A 64 -10.83 12.84 5.25
C ILE A 64 -9.59 13.71 5.54
N VAL A 65 -8.63 13.20 6.32
CA VAL A 65 -7.38 13.92 6.61
C VAL A 65 -6.62 14.23 5.32
N GLY A 66 -6.48 13.25 4.39
CA GLY A 66 -5.84 13.44 3.10
C GLY A 66 -6.56 14.49 2.25
N GLY A 67 -7.88 14.38 2.12
CA GLY A 67 -8.71 15.33 1.36
C GLY A 67 -8.64 16.75 1.91
N CYS A 68 -8.72 16.92 3.23
CA CYS A 68 -8.54 18.22 3.88
C CYS A 68 -7.15 18.80 3.63
N LEU A 69 -6.11 17.95 3.63
CA LEU A 69 -4.75 18.39 3.37
C LEU A 69 -4.56 18.84 1.91
N PHE A 70 -5.07 18.07 0.95
CA PHE A 70 -5.01 18.43 -0.48
C PHE A 70 -5.77 19.72 -0.77
N ALA A 71 -7.00 19.84 -0.25
CA ALA A 71 -7.81 21.04 -0.38
C ALA A 71 -7.16 22.25 0.30
N GLY A 72 -6.59 22.07 1.49
CA GLY A 72 -5.88 23.12 2.23
C GLY A 72 -4.62 23.60 1.51
N CYS A 73 -3.82 22.69 0.95
CA CYS A 73 -2.65 23.03 0.13
C CYS A 73 -3.05 23.78 -1.15
N SER A 74 -4.10 23.32 -1.83
CA SER A 74 -4.64 23.99 -3.00
C SER A 74 -5.11 25.42 -2.68
N LEU A 75 -5.87 25.59 -1.60
CA LEU A 75 -6.33 26.89 -1.13
C LEU A 75 -5.17 27.82 -0.77
N ALA A 76 -4.18 27.31 -0.01
CA ALA A 76 -3.02 28.09 0.39
C ALA A 76 -2.24 28.62 -0.83
N VAL A 77 -2.02 27.77 -1.84
CA VAL A 77 -1.34 28.16 -3.06
C VAL A 77 -2.10 29.25 -3.81
N GLN A 78 -3.41 29.12 -3.99
CA GLN A 78 -4.22 30.11 -4.70
C GLN A 78 -4.26 31.46 -3.98
N LEU A 79 -4.43 31.46 -2.63
CA LEU A 79 -4.47 32.68 -1.85
C LEU A 79 -3.13 33.42 -1.83
N LEU A 80 -2.02 32.68 -1.79
CA LEU A 80 -0.68 33.27 -1.80
C LEU A 80 -0.31 33.80 -3.18
N LEU A 81 -0.71 33.10 -4.25
CA LEU A 81 -0.53 33.54 -5.62
C LEU A 81 -1.35 34.81 -5.92
N ALA A 82 -2.57 34.92 -5.38
CA ALA A 82 -3.38 36.14 -5.49
C ALA A 82 -2.78 37.37 -4.80
N ARG A 83 -1.75 37.18 -4.00
CA ARG A 83 -0.94 38.26 -3.35
C ARG A 83 0.39 38.54 -4.05
N ASP A 84 0.55 38.09 -5.29
CA ASP A 84 1.77 38.22 -6.11
C ASP A 84 3.05 37.63 -5.46
N ILE A 85 2.89 36.66 -4.55
CA ILE A 85 4.03 35.97 -3.94
C ILE A 85 4.65 35.01 -4.98
N PRO A 86 5.98 35.04 -5.17
CA PRO A 86 6.63 34.19 -6.17
C PRO A 86 6.43 32.70 -5.86
N LEU A 87 6.09 31.94 -6.88
CA LEU A 87 5.78 30.51 -6.80
C LEU A 87 6.82 29.65 -6.08
N PRO A 88 8.16 29.82 -6.32
CA PRO A 88 9.18 29.04 -5.62
C PRO A 88 9.12 29.23 -4.10
N LEU A 89 8.81 30.42 -3.64
CA LEU A 89 8.70 30.73 -2.21
C LEU A 89 7.47 30.05 -1.60
N ILE A 90 6.33 30.07 -2.30
CA ILE A 90 5.10 29.37 -1.88
C ILE A 90 5.37 27.87 -1.72
N LEU A 91 5.97 27.23 -2.73
CA LEU A 91 6.25 25.79 -2.70
C LEU A 91 7.27 25.44 -1.62
N THR A 92 8.29 26.30 -1.39
CA THR A 92 9.29 26.08 -0.33
C THR A 92 8.66 26.14 1.06
N VAL A 93 7.84 27.14 1.33
CA VAL A 93 7.15 27.28 2.62
C VAL A 93 6.18 26.10 2.82
N LEU A 94 5.45 25.73 1.78
CA LEU A 94 4.53 24.58 1.82
C LEU A 94 5.28 23.28 2.09
N ALA A 95 6.39 23.04 1.39
CA ALA A 95 7.22 21.86 1.61
C ALA A 95 7.80 21.81 3.03
N MET A 96 8.24 22.93 3.58
CA MET A 96 8.74 23.01 4.95
C MET A 96 7.65 22.72 5.99
N THR A 97 6.48 23.33 5.84
CA THR A 97 5.34 23.10 6.76
C THR A 97 4.86 21.66 6.72
N LEU A 98 4.74 21.08 5.52
CA LEU A 98 4.39 19.67 5.34
C LEU A 98 5.50 18.75 5.88
N GLY A 99 6.78 19.10 5.69
CA GLY A 99 7.91 18.35 6.24
C GLY A 99 7.88 18.26 7.76
N VAL A 100 7.60 19.35 8.45
CA VAL A 100 7.43 19.35 9.91
C VAL A 100 6.25 18.47 10.33
N THR A 101 5.13 18.52 9.62
CA THR A 101 3.99 17.65 9.92
C THR A 101 4.27 16.16 9.62
N ALA A 102 5.17 15.84 8.70
CA ALA A 102 5.58 14.49 8.38
C ALA A 102 6.25 13.74 9.54
N GLU A 103 6.93 14.48 10.44
CA GLU A 103 7.55 13.92 11.66
C GLU A 103 6.50 13.43 12.68
N ILE A 104 5.27 13.95 12.63
CA ILE A 104 4.22 13.62 13.61
C ILE A 104 3.71 12.19 13.39
N SER A 105 3.64 11.70 12.14
CA SER A 105 3.04 10.40 11.84
C SER A 105 3.46 9.89 10.45
N SER A 106 3.64 8.58 10.35
CA SER A 106 3.90 7.89 9.07
C SER A 106 2.82 8.15 8.00
N LEU A 107 1.61 8.49 8.40
CA LEU A 107 0.55 8.91 7.48
C LEU A 107 0.88 10.26 6.84
N HIS A 108 1.27 11.26 7.64
CA HIS A 108 1.61 12.60 7.15
C HIS A 108 2.86 12.56 6.25
N ALA A 109 3.84 11.70 6.57
CA ALA A 109 5.01 11.50 5.72
C ALA A 109 4.64 11.01 4.31
N ARG A 110 3.65 10.09 4.21
CA ARG A 110 3.14 9.60 2.91
C ARG A 110 2.28 10.64 2.18
N LEU A 111 1.56 11.48 2.90
CA LEU A 111 0.71 12.54 2.34
C LEU A 111 1.52 13.71 1.79
N LEU A 112 2.76 13.94 2.26
CA LEU A 112 3.61 15.04 1.85
C LEU A 112 3.81 15.12 0.32
N PRO A 113 4.36 14.08 -0.35
CA PRO A 113 4.59 14.15 -1.81
C PRO A 113 3.27 14.30 -2.58
N ALA A 114 2.20 13.64 -2.15
CA ALA A 114 0.89 13.74 -2.78
C ALA A 114 0.31 15.15 -2.67
N SER A 115 0.49 15.82 -1.53
CA SER A 115 0.01 17.19 -1.30
C SER A 115 0.78 18.22 -2.13
N LEU A 116 2.09 18.05 -2.29
CA LEU A 116 2.91 18.90 -3.15
C LEU A 116 2.53 18.74 -4.63
N ILE A 117 2.29 17.50 -5.06
CA ILE A 117 1.80 17.21 -6.41
C ILE A 117 0.45 17.88 -6.62
N ALA A 118 -0.49 17.74 -5.68
CA ALA A 118 -1.79 18.38 -5.75
C ALA A 118 -1.67 19.92 -5.85
N ALA A 119 -0.77 20.54 -5.08
CA ALA A 119 -0.50 21.97 -5.12
C ALA A 119 0.01 22.43 -6.51
N ILE A 120 0.99 21.72 -7.07
CA ILE A 120 1.57 22.04 -8.39
C ILE A 120 0.50 21.93 -9.50
N PHE A 121 -0.30 20.87 -9.48
CA PHE A 121 -1.34 20.68 -10.49
C PHE A 121 -2.49 21.68 -10.37
N THR A 122 -2.80 22.13 -9.14
CA THR A 122 -3.77 23.23 -8.95
C THR A 122 -3.32 24.47 -9.71
N LEU A 123 -2.04 24.80 -9.68
CA LEU A 123 -1.49 25.94 -10.42
C LEU A 123 -1.63 25.79 -11.93
N SER A 124 -1.35 24.58 -12.45
CA SER A 124 -1.37 24.34 -13.90
C SER A 124 -2.79 24.30 -14.48
N LEU A 125 -3.72 23.75 -13.73
CA LEU A 125 -5.07 23.47 -14.23
C LEU A 125 -6.13 24.47 -13.76
N ALA A 126 -5.91 25.12 -12.62
CA ALA A 126 -6.90 26.01 -12.00
C ALA A 126 -6.62 27.51 -12.20
N GLY A 127 -5.66 27.89 -13.03
CA GLY A 127 -5.22 29.28 -13.16
C GLY A 127 -6.32 30.31 -13.52
N ASN A 128 -7.41 29.87 -14.13
CA ASN A 128 -8.57 30.71 -14.50
C ASN A 128 -9.84 30.35 -13.73
N MET A 129 -9.78 29.43 -12.76
CA MET A 129 -10.94 28.99 -11.98
C MET A 129 -11.10 29.82 -10.71
N PRO A 130 -12.33 30.08 -10.25
CA PRO A 130 -12.57 30.71 -8.95
C PRO A 130 -12.06 29.79 -7.83
N VAL A 131 -11.56 30.40 -6.75
CA VAL A 131 -10.86 29.71 -5.63
C VAL A 131 -11.66 28.54 -5.01
N TRP A 132 -12.98 28.62 -5.02
CA TRP A 132 -13.87 27.59 -4.45
C TRP A 132 -13.98 26.33 -5.33
N GLU A 133 -13.77 26.47 -6.64
CA GLU A 133 -13.96 25.36 -7.59
C GLU A 133 -12.94 24.22 -7.43
N PRO A 134 -11.63 24.47 -7.38
CA PRO A 134 -10.65 23.43 -7.07
C PRO A 134 -10.86 22.81 -5.68
N LEU A 135 -11.31 23.59 -4.69
CA LEU A 135 -11.62 23.08 -3.36
C LEU A 135 -12.73 22.01 -3.42
N LEU A 136 -13.81 22.31 -4.15
CA LEU A 136 -14.89 21.35 -4.37
C LEU A 136 -14.42 20.13 -5.16
N ILE A 137 -13.58 20.31 -6.17
CA ILE A 137 -13.04 19.21 -6.98
C ILE A 137 -12.20 18.27 -6.09
N TYR A 138 -11.35 18.81 -5.19
CA TYR A 138 -10.59 17.98 -4.25
C TYR A 138 -11.48 17.25 -3.25
N ALA A 139 -12.48 17.92 -2.70
CA ALA A 139 -13.44 17.30 -1.78
C ALA A 139 -14.24 16.17 -2.46
N LEU A 140 -14.83 16.46 -3.63
CA LEU A 140 -15.61 15.49 -4.40
C LEU A 140 -14.74 14.36 -4.96
N GLY A 141 -13.53 14.66 -5.44
CA GLY A 141 -12.57 13.65 -5.92
C GLY A 141 -12.11 12.69 -4.80
N THR A 142 -11.89 13.21 -3.60
CA THR A 142 -11.57 12.39 -2.43
C THR A 142 -12.76 11.51 -2.03
N LEU A 143 -13.96 12.07 -2.05
CA LEU A 143 -15.20 11.33 -1.80
C LEU A 143 -15.40 10.21 -2.85
N TRP A 144 -15.24 10.55 -4.13
CA TRP A 144 -15.29 9.59 -5.24
C TRP A 144 -14.32 8.43 -5.02
N TYR A 145 -13.04 8.74 -4.73
CA TYR A 145 -12.03 7.73 -4.45
C TYR A 145 -12.43 6.83 -3.29
N GLY A 146 -12.96 7.42 -2.22
CA GLY A 146 -13.41 6.67 -1.05
C GLY A 146 -14.59 5.76 -1.34
N LEU A 147 -15.62 6.28 -2.00
CA LEU A 147 -16.82 5.52 -2.37
C LEU A 147 -16.50 4.41 -3.37
N PHE A 148 -15.67 4.70 -4.38
CA PHE A 148 -15.28 3.71 -5.38
C PHE A 148 -14.48 2.57 -4.74
N ASN A 149 -13.48 2.87 -3.90
CA ASN A 149 -12.71 1.84 -3.19
C ASN A 149 -13.59 1.06 -2.20
N TRP A 150 -14.48 1.72 -1.45
CA TRP A 150 -15.42 1.05 -0.57
C TRP A 150 -16.33 0.09 -1.33
N PHE A 151 -16.91 0.52 -2.48
CA PHE A 151 -17.70 -0.31 -3.36
C PHE A 151 -16.89 -1.48 -3.93
N TRP A 152 -15.65 -1.23 -4.38
CA TRP A 152 -14.75 -2.25 -4.89
C TRP A 152 -14.42 -3.31 -3.86
N PHE A 153 -14.09 -2.89 -2.62
CA PHE A 153 -13.85 -3.82 -1.51
C PHE A 153 -15.13 -4.57 -1.08
N TRP A 154 -16.29 -3.96 -1.22
CA TRP A 154 -17.55 -4.66 -0.98
C TRP A 154 -17.79 -5.76 -2.02
N LEU A 155 -17.50 -5.47 -3.29
CA LEU A 155 -17.63 -6.42 -4.40
C LEU A 155 -16.58 -7.54 -4.32
N TRP A 156 -15.33 -7.19 -3.96
CA TRP A 156 -14.18 -8.08 -3.89
C TRP A 156 -13.64 -8.21 -2.46
N ARG A 157 -14.51 -8.50 -1.52
CA ARG A 157 -14.24 -8.48 -0.09
C ARG A 157 -13.08 -9.39 0.35
N GLU A 158 -12.86 -10.49 -0.35
CA GLU A 158 -11.84 -11.49 -0.03
C GLU A 158 -10.49 -11.20 -0.70
N GLN A 159 -10.46 -10.32 -1.68
CA GLN A 159 -9.27 -10.03 -2.48
C GLN A 159 -8.09 -9.49 -1.65
N PRO A 160 -8.27 -8.53 -0.73
CA PRO A 160 -7.17 -8.02 0.09
C PRO A 160 -6.47 -9.10 0.91
N LEU A 161 -7.26 -10.06 1.43
CA LEU A 161 -6.70 -11.18 2.19
C LEU A 161 -5.92 -12.14 1.29
N ARG A 162 -6.39 -12.40 0.07
CA ARG A 162 -5.67 -13.23 -0.91
C ARG A 162 -4.34 -12.61 -1.29
N GLU A 163 -4.32 -11.29 -1.50
CA GLU A 163 -3.10 -10.53 -1.79
C GLU A 163 -2.10 -10.59 -0.62
N SER A 164 -2.56 -10.32 0.60
CA SER A 164 -1.71 -10.40 1.80
C SER A 164 -1.18 -11.81 2.04
N LEU A 165 -1.99 -12.84 1.81
CA LEU A 165 -1.54 -14.24 1.90
C LEU A 165 -0.51 -14.59 0.83
N SER A 166 -0.70 -14.14 -0.41
CA SER A 166 0.28 -14.34 -1.47
C SER A 166 1.63 -13.70 -1.11
N LEU A 167 1.61 -12.45 -0.65
CA LEU A 167 2.82 -11.75 -0.19
C LEU A 167 3.46 -12.45 1.02
N LEU A 168 2.66 -12.96 1.95
CA LEU A 168 3.16 -13.70 3.10
C LEU A 168 3.97 -14.94 2.66
N TYR A 169 3.46 -15.72 1.71
CA TYR A 169 4.16 -16.89 1.21
C TYR A 169 5.44 -16.54 0.45
N VAL A 170 5.44 -15.46 -0.32
CA VAL A 170 6.65 -14.94 -0.99
C VAL A 170 7.70 -14.53 0.05
N GLN A 171 7.31 -13.76 1.07
CA GLN A 171 8.24 -13.33 2.11
C GLN A 171 8.71 -14.50 3.01
N LEU A 172 7.88 -15.51 3.22
CA LEU A 172 8.30 -16.75 3.88
C LEU A 172 9.36 -17.50 3.06
N ALA A 173 9.18 -17.60 1.74
CA ALA A 173 10.16 -18.20 0.85
C ALA A 173 11.50 -17.44 0.89
N ASP A 174 11.47 -16.10 0.77
CA ASP A 174 12.66 -15.25 0.86
C ASP A 174 13.37 -15.37 2.22
N TYR A 175 12.59 -15.54 3.29
CA TYR A 175 13.13 -15.75 4.64
C TYR A 175 13.77 -17.14 4.78
N CYS A 176 13.13 -18.18 4.25
CA CYS A 176 13.69 -19.53 4.19
C CYS A 176 15.00 -19.57 3.41
N GLU A 177 15.06 -18.95 2.24
CA GLU A 177 16.24 -18.89 1.40
C GLU A 177 17.40 -18.17 2.11
N ALA A 178 17.12 -17.01 2.73
CA ALA A 178 18.14 -16.29 3.50
C ALA A 178 18.66 -17.10 4.67
N LYS A 179 17.81 -17.89 5.32
CA LYS A 179 18.19 -18.77 6.41
C LYS A 179 19.02 -19.96 5.93
N TYR A 180 18.64 -20.55 4.82
CA TYR A 180 19.37 -21.62 4.17
C TYR A 180 20.79 -21.16 3.79
N THR A 181 20.94 -19.99 3.19
CA THR A 181 22.25 -19.43 2.82
C THR A 181 23.12 -19.17 4.05
N LEU A 182 22.55 -18.70 5.16
CA LEU A 182 23.27 -18.49 6.41
C LEU A 182 23.78 -19.82 7.01
N LEU A 183 22.99 -20.89 6.91
CA LEU A 183 23.34 -22.18 7.46
C LEU A 183 24.37 -22.97 6.60
N THR A 184 24.36 -22.73 5.26
CA THR A 184 25.19 -23.49 4.31
C THR A 184 26.48 -22.80 3.91
N GLN A 185 26.50 -21.46 3.87
CA GLN A 185 27.59 -20.67 3.25
C GLN A 185 28.58 -20.10 4.26
N HIS A 186 28.82 -20.65 5.41
CA HIS A 186 29.84 -20.17 6.39
C HIS A 186 30.00 -18.64 6.42
N THR A 187 28.91 -17.92 6.15
CA THR A 187 28.89 -16.45 6.08
C THR A 187 29.05 -15.89 7.49
N ASP A 188 29.83 -14.83 7.63
CA ASP A 188 30.05 -14.14 8.89
C ASP A 188 28.70 -13.82 9.59
N PRO A 189 28.38 -14.43 10.75
CA PRO A 189 27.08 -14.31 11.40
C PRO A 189 26.69 -12.86 11.70
N GLU A 190 27.68 -12.02 12.04
CA GLU A 190 27.43 -10.62 12.38
C GLU A 190 26.89 -9.81 11.17
N LYS A 191 27.33 -10.15 9.96
CA LYS A 191 26.89 -9.46 8.73
C LYS A 191 25.58 -10.00 8.18
N ALA A 192 25.30 -11.28 8.42
CA ALA A 192 24.10 -11.94 7.87
C ALA A 192 22.86 -11.80 8.79
N LEU A 193 23.06 -11.53 10.08
CA LEU A 193 21.96 -11.45 11.05
C LEU A 193 21.02 -10.24 10.82
N PRO A 194 21.49 -9.00 10.58
CA PRO A 194 20.61 -7.84 10.40
C PRO A 194 19.62 -7.99 9.22
N PRO A 195 20.04 -8.42 8.00
CA PRO A 195 19.11 -8.61 6.89
C PRO A 195 18.11 -9.76 7.16
N LEU A 196 18.50 -10.79 7.91
CA LEU A 196 17.62 -11.88 8.30
C LEU A 196 16.53 -11.40 9.26
N LEU A 197 16.88 -10.61 10.27
CA LEU A 197 15.92 -10.01 11.22
C LEU A 197 14.94 -9.07 10.51
N THR A 198 15.42 -8.30 9.54
CA THR A 198 14.56 -7.41 8.73
C THR A 198 13.53 -8.22 7.92
N ARG A 199 13.92 -9.37 7.34
CA ARG A 199 13.00 -10.26 6.62
C ARG A 199 12.02 -10.92 7.58
N GLN A 200 12.47 -11.36 8.74
CA GLN A 200 11.60 -11.91 9.78
C GLN A 200 10.54 -10.90 10.22
N GLN A 201 10.93 -9.63 10.45
CA GLN A 201 10.01 -8.58 10.84
C GLN A 201 8.91 -8.35 9.77
N LYS A 202 9.27 -8.36 8.49
CA LYS A 202 8.30 -8.26 7.38
C LYS A 202 7.29 -9.40 7.40
N VAL A 203 7.73 -10.63 7.67
CA VAL A 203 6.83 -11.80 7.80
C VAL A 203 5.85 -11.61 8.97
N VAL A 204 6.33 -11.16 10.13
CA VAL A 204 5.50 -10.90 11.32
C VAL A 204 4.47 -9.78 11.04
N ASP A 205 4.87 -8.72 10.36
CA ASP A 205 3.98 -7.62 9.99
C ASP A 205 2.88 -8.10 9.02
N LEU A 206 3.21 -8.93 8.04
CA LEU A 206 2.24 -9.54 7.12
C LEU A 206 1.29 -10.52 7.83
N ILE A 207 1.77 -11.32 8.76
CA ILE A 207 0.93 -12.19 9.60
C ILE A 207 -0.09 -11.36 10.38
N SER A 208 0.35 -10.28 11.00
CA SER A 208 -0.53 -9.37 11.73
C SER A 208 -1.57 -8.72 10.81
N GLN A 209 -1.19 -8.36 9.59
CA GLN A 209 -2.10 -7.82 8.58
C GLN A 209 -3.13 -8.85 8.12
N CYS A 210 -2.70 -10.08 7.81
CA CYS A 210 -3.59 -11.18 7.44
C CYS A 210 -4.59 -11.49 8.57
N TYR A 211 -4.12 -11.52 9.81
CA TYR A 211 -4.98 -11.75 10.99
C TYR A 211 -6.07 -10.67 11.12
N GLN A 212 -5.71 -9.40 10.97
CA GLN A 212 -6.67 -8.30 11.01
C GLN A 212 -7.72 -8.40 9.90
N GLN A 213 -7.30 -8.77 8.69
CA GLN A 213 -8.20 -8.96 7.55
C GLN A 213 -9.12 -10.16 7.74
N LEU A 214 -8.61 -11.28 8.26
CA LEU A 214 -9.41 -12.45 8.63
C LEU A 214 -10.48 -12.10 9.68
N HIS A 215 -10.10 -11.32 10.68
CA HIS A 215 -11.05 -10.88 11.70
C HIS A 215 -12.18 -10.01 11.13
N MET A 216 -11.89 -9.17 10.14
CA MET A 216 -12.91 -8.38 9.43
C MET A 216 -13.84 -9.24 8.57
N LEU A 217 -13.33 -10.34 8.01
CA LEU A 217 -14.11 -11.30 7.20
C LEU A 217 -14.88 -12.32 8.04
N ALA A 218 -14.56 -12.49 9.33
CA ALA A 218 -15.15 -13.51 10.22
C ALA A 218 -16.68 -13.41 10.38
N ALA A 219 -17.27 -12.23 10.10
CA ALA A 219 -18.73 -12.04 10.12
C ALA A 219 -19.46 -12.84 9.02
N ASN A 220 -18.75 -13.22 7.95
CA ASN A 220 -19.32 -13.96 6.81
C ASN A 220 -18.55 -15.26 6.59
N LYS A 221 -18.89 -16.32 7.36
CA LYS A 221 -18.20 -17.62 7.37
C LYS A 221 -18.51 -18.48 6.13
N ASN A 222 -18.27 -17.94 4.93
CA ASN A 222 -18.44 -18.64 3.66
C ASN A 222 -17.36 -19.74 3.47
N HIS A 223 -17.58 -20.64 2.51
CA HIS A 223 -16.65 -21.70 2.15
C HIS A 223 -15.25 -21.16 1.80
N GLU A 224 -15.18 -20.03 1.09
CA GLU A 224 -13.94 -19.33 0.75
C GLU A 224 -13.19 -18.80 1.98
N TYR A 225 -13.92 -18.26 2.98
CA TYR A 225 -13.32 -17.85 4.26
C TYR A 225 -12.61 -19.04 4.94
N LYS A 226 -13.25 -20.21 5.00
CA LYS A 226 -12.65 -21.42 5.59
C LYS A 226 -11.39 -21.87 4.84
N ARG A 227 -11.39 -21.74 3.52
CA ARG A 227 -10.22 -22.04 2.69
C ARG A 227 -9.07 -21.09 2.96
N LEU A 228 -9.32 -19.78 2.98
CA LEU A 228 -8.33 -18.75 3.26
C LEU A 228 -7.77 -18.88 4.70
N LEU A 229 -8.64 -19.19 5.67
CA LEU A 229 -8.23 -19.46 7.04
C LEU A 229 -7.27 -20.65 7.14
N ARG A 230 -7.57 -21.77 6.45
CA ARG A 230 -6.66 -22.92 6.40
C ARG A 230 -5.33 -22.57 5.77
N THR A 231 -5.35 -21.83 4.66
CA THR A 231 -4.12 -21.36 4.01
C THR A 231 -3.29 -20.49 4.97
N PHE A 232 -3.93 -19.59 5.71
CA PHE A 232 -3.24 -18.78 6.72
C PHE A 232 -2.65 -19.63 7.87
N GLN A 233 -3.39 -20.64 8.35
CA GLN A 233 -2.89 -21.55 9.39
C GLN A 233 -1.64 -22.30 8.93
N VAL A 234 -1.66 -22.85 7.71
CA VAL A 234 -0.46 -23.51 7.14
C VAL A 234 0.73 -22.54 7.05
N GLY A 235 0.48 -21.26 6.70
CA GLY A 235 1.52 -20.23 6.69
C GLY A 235 2.11 -19.95 8.08
N LEU A 236 1.29 -19.99 9.13
CA LEU A 236 1.74 -19.85 10.53
C LEU A 236 2.56 -21.05 10.97
N ASP A 237 2.10 -22.27 10.69
CA ASP A 237 2.81 -23.50 11.05
C ASP A 237 4.19 -23.53 10.36
N LEU A 238 4.23 -23.12 9.09
CA LEU A 238 5.49 -23.03 8.34
C LEU A 238 6.44 -21.99 8.97
N GLN A 239 5.94 -20.81 9.34
CA GLN A 239 6.75 -19.78 9.99
C GLN A 239 7.27 -20.26 11.35
N GLU A 240 6.47 -20.98 12.12
CA GLU A 240 6.89 -21.55 13.41
C GLU A 240 8.01 -22.57 13.20
N HIS A 241 7.87 -23.52 12.28
CA HIS A 241 8.92 -24.49 11.98
C HIS A 241 10.21 -23.84 11.49
N ILE A 242 10.10 -22.79 10.66
CA ILE A 242 11.28 -22.05 10.22
C ILE A 242 11.94 -21.33 11.40
N SER A 243 11.18 -20.76 12.34
CA SER A 243 11.71 -19.98 13.46
C SER A 243 12.46 -20.85 14.47
N VAL A 244 11.92 -22.02 14.79
CA VAL A 244 12.49 -22.95 15.80
C VAL A 244 13.93 -23.36 15.46
N SER A 245 14.26 -23.57 14.19
CA SER A 245 15.61 -23.96 13.77
C SER A 245 16.69 -22.88 14.00
N LEU A 246 16.33 -21.67 14.46
CA LEU A 246 17.28 -20.61 14.84
C LEU A 246 17.85 -20.79 16.26
N HIS A 247 17.21 -21.56 17.13
CA HIS A 247 17.68 -21.69 18.52
C HIS A 247 18.94 -22.53 18.65
N HIS A 248 19.24 -23.42 17.68
CA HIS A 248 20.44 -24.27 17.69
C HIS A 248 21.12 -24.33 16.31
N PRO A 249 21.65 -23.21 15.78
CA PRO A 249 22.22 -23.18 14.43
C PRO A 249 23.37 -24.16 14.24
N GLN A 250 24.19 -24.40 15.26
CA GLN A 250 25.31 -25.33 15.20
C GLN A 250 24.86 -26.79 15.12
N GLU A 251 23.77 -27.17 15.79
CA GLU A 251 23.21 -28.52 15.70
C GLU A 251 22.54 -28.78 14.35
N VAL A 252 21.81 -27.79 13.83
CA VAL A 252 21.20 -27.88 12.49
C VAL A 252 22.29 -27.99 11.43
N GLN A 253 23.36 -27.22 11.53
CA GLN A 253 24.51 -27.29 10.62
C GLN A 253 25.18 -28.67 10.62
N LYS A 254 25.41 -29.27 11.79
CA LYS A 254 25.91 -30.64 11.91
C LYS A 254 24.97 -31.68 11.32
N LEU A 255 23.67 -31.51 11.46
CA LEU A 255 22.65 -32.38 10.86
C LEU A 255 22.62 -32.28 9.33
N VAL A 256 22.76 -31.09 8.79
CA VAL A 256 22.83 -30.84 7.34
C VAL A 256 24.08 -31.44 6.75
N GLU A 257 25.23 -31.26 7.40
CA GLU A 257 26.51 -31.87 6.99
C GLU A 257 26.43 -33.40 7.00
N ARG A 258 25.83 -34.00 8.04
CA ARG A 258 25.60 -35.45 8.11
C ARG A 258 24.65 -35.92 7.01
N SER A 259 23.55 -35.25 6.75
CA SER A 259 22.61 -35.64 5.71
C SER A 259 23.21 -35.55 4.31
N HIS A 260 24.04 -34.54 4.03
CA HIS A 260 24.79 -34.44 2.78
C HIS A 260 25.85 -35.57 2.67
N ALA A 261 26.57 -35.86 3.74
CA ALA A 261 27.54 -36.97 3.75
C ALA A 261 26.84 -38.32 3.51
N GLU A 262 25.68 -38.58 4.14
CA GLU A 262 24.91 -39.80 3.92
C GLU A 262 24.31 -39.88 2.50
N ALA A 263 23.90 -38.75 1.90
CA ALA A 263 23.44 -38.70 0.53
C ALA A 263 24.55 -39.01 -0.49
N VAL A 264 25.79 -38.51 -0.22
CA VAL A 264 26.96 -38.77 -1.07
C VAL A 264 27.41 -40.21 -0.96
N ILE A 265 27.26 -40.86 0.20
CA ILE A 265 27.63 -42.26 0.42
C ILE A 265 26.63 -43.25 -0.23
N ARG A 266 25.41 -42.83 -0.51
CA ARG A 266 24.37 -43.65 -1.16
C ARG A 266 24.38 -43.58 -2.71
N TRP A 267 25.24 -42.78 -3.32
CA TRP A 267 25.49 -42.73 -4.77
C TRP A 267 26.88 -43.32 -5.08
#